data_ad2d34de58726d476232ec303987b11f
#
_entry.id   ad2d34de58726d476232ec303987b11f
#
_cell.length_a   1.000
_cell.length_b   1.000
_cell.length_c   1.000
_cell.angle_alpha   90.00
_cell.angle_beta   90.00
_cell.angle_gamma   90.00
#
_symmetry.space_group_name_H-M   'P 1'
#
loop_
_entity.id
_entity.type
_entity.pdbx_description
1 polymer ?
#
loop_
_entity_poly.entity_id
_entity_poly.type
_entity_poly.pdbx_seq_one_letter_code
_entity_poly.pdbx_strand_id
1 'polypeptide(L)' 'MTVNVVSPAATQTAMTGDAARQSVAPKVPPIGRLIRPAEIAALIAFLLSDDAAAITGQDILICGGSSLFR' A
#
# COMPACT_ATOMS: atom_id res chain seq x y z
N MET A 1 -14.95 17.18 6.78
CA MET A 1 -13.84 16.26 7.14
C MET A 1 -14.06 14.90 6.52
N THR A 2 -13.00 14.26 6.01
CA THR A 2 -13.09 12.89 5.51
C THR A 2 -12.18 11.98 6.31
N VAL A 3 -12.57 10.71 6.45
CA VAL A 3 -11.78 9.69 7.14
C VAL A 3 -11.71 8.46 6.27
N ASN A 4 -10.50 8.08 5.88
CA ASN A 4 -10.25 6.91 5.05
C ASN A 4 -9.10 6.10 5.64
N VAL A 5 -9.05 4.82 5.27
CA VAL A 5 -7.98 3.91 5.67
C VAL A 5 -7.20 3.50 4.43
N VAL A 6 -5.89 3.49 4.51
CA VAL A 6 -5.02 2.99 3.45
C VAL A 6 -4.36 1.72 3.97
N SER A 7 -4.58 0.61 3.27
CA SER A 7 -4.09 -0.71 3.68
C SER A 7 -3.10 -1.23 2.63
N PRO A 8 -1.80 -1.01 2.82
CA PRO A 8 -0.80 -1.51 1.88
C PRO A 8 -0.53 -3.00 2.09
N ALA A 9 -0.17 -3.69 1.01
CA ALA A 9 0.35 -5.04 1.07
C ALA A 9 1.88 -4.99 1.22
N ALA A 10 2.59 -6.03 0.78
CA ALA A 10 4.03 -6.12 0.90
C ALA A 10 4.70 -4.89 0.29
N THR A 11 5.35 -4.11 1.13
CA THR A 11 5.91 -2.81 0.78
C THR A 11 7.43 -2.87 0.89
N GLN A 12 8.10 -2.25 -0.04
CA GLN A 12 9.56 -2.15 -0.03
C GLN A 12 9.98 -1.13 1.03
N THR A 13 10.52 -1.65 2.14
CA THR A 13 11.02 -0.82 3.24
C THR A 13 12.41 -1.30 3.63
N ALA A 14 13.08 -0.54 4.50
CA ALA A 14 14.37 -0.98 5.03
C ALA A 14 14.25 -2.33 5.76
N MET A 15 13.14 -2.57 6.44
CA MET A 15 12.91 -3.84 7.13
C MET A 15 12.68 -4.99 6.17
N THR A 16 11.86 -4.78 5.15
CA THR A 16 11.61 -5.84 4.15
C THR A 16 12.82 -6.08 3.27
N GLY A 17 13.68 -5.08 3.12
CA GLY A 17 14.92 -5.22 2.37
C GLY A 17 16.03 -5.93 3.12
N ASP A 18 15.89 -6.12 4.42
CA ASP A 18 16.90 -6.76 5.25
C ASP A 18 16.62 -8.26 5.35
N ALA A 19 17.13 -9.01 4.39
CA ALA A 19 16.92 -10.45 4.33
C ALA A 19 17.50 -11.19 5.52
N ALA A 20 18.51 -10.63 6.19
CA ALA A 20 19.13 -11.27 7.33
C ALA A 20 18.18 -11.37 8.53
N ARG A 21 17.18 -10.52 8.57
CA ARG A 21 16.20 -10.51 9.67
C ARG A 21 14.96 -11.32 9.37
N GLN A 22 14.85 -11.81 8.15
CA GLN A 22 13.64 -12.48 7.72
C GLN A 22 13.93 -13.93 7.40
N SER A 23 13.19 -14.81 8.03
CA SER A 23 13.26 -16.21 7.71
C SER A 23 12.58 -16.56 6.40
N VAL A 24 11.68 -15.69 5.93
CA VAL A 24 10.92 -15.88 4.71
C VAL A 24 10.92 -14.59 3.90
N ALA A 25 11.20 -14.71 2.61
CA ALA A 25 11.13 -13.56 1.70
C ALA A 25 9.69 -13.04 1.60
N PRO A 26 9.50 -11.71 1.48
CA PRO A 26 8.14 -11.17 1.29
C PRO A 26 7.52 -11.70 0.01
N LYS A 27 6.23 -11.97 0.07
CA LYS A 27 5.50 -12.45 -1.08
C LYS A 27 5.28 -11.30 -2.05
N VAL A 28 5.67 -11.49 -3.30
CA VAL A 28 5.52 -10.47 -4.33
C VAL A 28 4.07 -10.44 -4.81
N PRO A 29 3.44 -9.24 -4.86
CA PRO A 29 2.08 -9.12 -5.39
C PRO A 29 1.99 -9.46 -6.88
N PRO A 30 0.77 -9.72 -7.41
CA PRO A 30 0.57 -10.06 -8.82
C PRO A 30 1.13 -9.06 -9.82
N ILE A 31 1.29 -7.77 -9.46
CA ILE A 31 1.90 -6.80 -10.38
C ILE A 31 3.40 -7.06 -10.62
N GLY A 32 4.00 -8.01 -9.90
CA GLY A 32 5.38 -8.44 -10.13
C GLY A 32 6.43 -7.68 -9.36
N ARG A 33 6.03 -6.84 -8.41
CA ARG A 33 6.97 -6.10 -7.55
C ARG A 33 6.33 -5.72 -6.24
N LEU A 34 7.14 -5.39 -5.26
CA LEU A 34 6.65 -4.83 -3.99
C LEU A 34 6.10 -3.43 -4.21
N ILE A 35 5.20 -3.03 -3.33
CA ILE A 35 4.65 -1.68 -3.33
C ILE A 35 5.74 -0.72 -2.85
N ARG A 36 5.90 0.40 -3.51
CA ARG A 36 6.89 1.41 -3.14
C ARG A 36 6.29 2.38 -2.13
N PRO A 37 7.05 2.82 -1.14
CA PRO A 37 6.57 3.83 -0.19
C PRO A 37 6.07 5.10 -0.88
N ALA A 38 6.70 5.52 -1.98
CA ALA A 38 6.27 6.70 -2.73
C ALA A 38 4.87 6.55 -3.30
N GLU A 39 4.46 5.31 -3.65
CA GLU A 39 3.11 5.06 -4.16
C GLU A 39 2.07 5.23 -3.06
N ILE A 40 2.39 4.78 -1.85
CA ILE A 40 1.52 4.96 -0.69
C ILE A 40 1.41 6.44 -0.35
N ALA A 41 2.53 7.15 -0.36
CA ALA A 41 2.55 8.58 -0.09
C ALA A 41 1.73 9.38 -1.11
N ALA A 42 1.81 8.99 -2.38
CA ALA A 42 1.04 9.65 -3.44
C ALA A 42 -0.47 9.46 -3.25
N LEU A 43 -0.89 8.27 -2.83
CA LEU A 43 -2.30 8.02 -2.53
C LEU A 43 -2.77 8.86 -1.36
N ILE A 44 -1.98 8.92 -0.29
CA ILE A 44 -2.33 9.72 0.88
C ILE A 44 -2.40 11.20 0.51
N ALA A 45 -1.46 11.69 -0.28
CA ALA A 45 -1.48 13.09 -0.73
C ALA A 45 -2.73 13.40 -1.56
N PHE A 46 -3.15 12.47 -2.43
CA PHE A 46 -4.38 12.62 -3.18
C PHE A 46 -5.60 12.69 -2.26
N LEU A 47 -5.67 11.79 -1.26
CA LEU A 47 -6.80 11.76 -0.34
C LEU A 47 -6.90 13.02 0.52
N LEU A 48 -5.79 13.71 0.73
CA LEU A 48 -5.77 14.99 1.46
C LEU A 48 -6.07 16.18 0.57
N SER A 49 -6.18 15.99 -0.73
CA SER A 49 -6.43 17.08 -1.68
C SER A 49 -7.92 17.38 -1.82
N ASP A 50 -8.24 18.55 -2.38
CA ASP A 50 -9.62 18.92 -2.65
C ASP A 50 -10.28 18.02 -3.69
N ASP A 51 -9.47 17.38 -4.55
CA ASP A 51 -9.97 16.47 -5.57
C ASP A 51 -10.59 15.20 -4.96
N ALA A 52 -10.25 14.88 -3.73
CA ALA A 52 -10.78 13.72 -3.01
C ALA A 52 -11.85 14.11 -1.99
N ALA A 53 -12.43 15.28 -2.10
CA ALA A 53 -13.34 15.81 -1.06
C ALA A 53 -14.59 14.95 -0.84
N ALA A 54 -15.01 14.18 -1.85
CA ALA A 54 -16.17 13.31 -1.74
C ALA A 54 -15.83 11.88 -1.30
N ILE A 55 -14.55 11.57 -1.11
CA ILE A 55 -14.11 10.22 -0.71
C ILE A 55 -14.01 10.17 0.80
N THR A 56 -14.84 9.34 1.40
CA THR A 56 -14.81 9.15 2.86
C THR A 56 -15.34 7.76 3.21
N GLY A 57 -14.90 7.24 4.34
CA GLY A 57 -15.36 5.95 4.83
C GLY A 57 -14.81 4.76 4.05
N GLN A 58 -13.75 4.94 3.28
CA GLN A 58 -13.21 3.88 2.44
C GLN A 58 -11.96 3.25 3.05
N ASP A 59 -11.82 1.95 2.84
CA ASP A 59 -10.57 1.23 3.07
C ASP A 59 -9.97 0.94 1.70
N ILE A 60 -8.91 1.66 1.37
CA ILE A 60 -8.31 1.58 0.04
C ILE A 60 -7.11 0.66 0.11
N LEU A 61 -7.20 -0.44 -0.64
CA LEU A 61 -6.13 -1.43 -0.70
C LEU A 61 -5.14 -1.03 -1.79
N ILE A 62 -3.86 -0.89 -1.41
CA ILE A 62 -2.78 -0.67 -2.35
C ILE A 62 -1.89 -1.90 -2.32
N CYS A 63 -2.36 -2.95 -2.98
CA CYS A 63 -1.85 -4.30 -2.79
C CYS A 63 -1.30 -4.94 -4.07
N GLY A 64 -1.27 -4.21 -5.18
CA GLY A 64 -0.77 -4.79 -6.44
C GLY A 64 -1.54 -6.02 -6.89
N GLY A 65 -2.79 -6.15 -6.48
CA GLY A 65 -3.64 -7.28 -6.85
C GLY A 65 -3.65 -8.43 -5.86
N SER A 66 -2.88 -8.36 -4.77
CA SER A 66 -2.80 -9.46 -3.80
C SER A 66 -4.15 -9.86 -3.23
N SER A 67 -5.04 -8.90 -3.02
CA SER A 67 -6.36 -9.17 -2.44
C SER A 67 -7.27 -9.98 -3.36
N LEU A 68 -6.93 -10.08 -4.64
CA LEU A 68 -7.72 -10.85 -5.61
C LEU A 68 -7.54 -12.36 -5.44
N PHE A 69 -6.50 -12.79 -4.73
CA PHE A 69 -6.13 -14.19 -4.65
C PHE A 69 -6.10 -14.67 -3.20
N ARG A 70 -7.18 -14.46 -2.51
CA ARG A 70 -7.35 -14.92 -1.13
C ARG A 70 -7.75 -16.39 -1.07
#